data_3cfbec636b484b372008dc8ce645b512
#
_entry.id   3cfbec636b484b372008dc8ce645b512
#
_cell.length_a   1.000
_cell.length_b   1.000
_cell.length_c   1.000
_cell.angle_alpha   90.00
_cell.angle_beta   90.00
_cell.angle_gamma   90.00
#
_symmetry.space_group_name_H-M   'P 1'
#
loop_
_entity.id
_entity.type
_entity.pdbx_description
1 polymer ?
#
loop_
_entity_poly.entity_id
_entity_poly.type
_entity_poly.pdbx_seq_one_letter_code
_entity_poly.pdbx_strand_id
1 'polypeptide(L)'
;MAVKLTAFEKEQAECAKKINEYKLLSEANIVASIFKKPELMYNVDLKIEDFGHNIWKCWYAVADGLIIKEKKTSLDEISVGIYLEKHPKLKDKIQEYGGYSTINDATTYINLDNFESYVADLKKFNVLLQLLKYGFPISEKLSEYIDKTSDEIYSELELMLNHTFLNTESSIKSYNAFENIHQYIDELNDGADIGLPFYGADLLNAETAGMRLGTMTGLGGLSGSGKSLLAFNYLIPSAIENNFPTVFIINEEDEKRYKKEMIIWVANNIFNANVSKYQLRNGHFGEELMKIFKQCADWIEDKQEQHILTIVPLQTYSVQIAIKVIKKYARMGVQYFVLDTMKPSAGAKGEIYQSMMSDAVMLYDVIKPTNLNVHLLCTYQLNKASSKLRKLTSDNIGMSKSIVDVMSMNLMVRHPHADEFEGESHALKCYKVRKKEKVPFELDKDKSYLIIFITKNRFGRANHQQIIAEFDMGTNKYHEIGYTVIMEDF
;
A
#
# COMPACT_ATOMS: atom_id res chain seq x y z
N MET A 1 -14.40 44.99 26.08
CA MET A 1 -13.58 44.37 27.15
C MET A 1 -12.60 43.41 26.49
N ALA A 2 -11.26 43.70 26.56
CA ALA A 2 -10.29 42.77 26.07
C ALA A 2 -10.27 41.55 27.02
N VAL A 3 -10.54 40.36 26.47
CA VAL A 3 -10.46 39.08 27.19
C VAL A 3 -8.99 38.92 27.59
N LYS A 4 -8.69 38.89 28.90
CA LYS A 4 -7.32 38.57 29.37
C LYS A 4 -7.07 37.08 29.11
N LEU A 5 -6.19 36.80 28.18
CA LEU A 5 -5.70 35.45 27.92
C LEU A 5 -5.08 34.84 29.19
N THR A 6 -5.37 33.57 29.43
CA THR A 6 -4.71 32.78 30.50
C THR A 6 -3.21 32.64 30.22
N ALA A 7 -2.43 32.21 31.20
CA ALA A 7 -0.99 31.97 31.00
C ALA A 7 -0.74 30.90 29.93
N PHE A 8 -1.55 29.86 29.91
CA PHE A 8 -1.51 28.77 28.90
C PHE A 8 -1.80 29.27 27.48
N GLU A 9 -2.87 30.09 27.30
CA GLU A 9 -3.20 30.68 26.00
C GLU A 9 -2.12 31.61 25.48
N LYS A 10 -1.42 32.32 26.36
CA LYS A 10 -0.26 33.17 25.99
C LYS A 10 0.93 32.33 25.50
N GLU A 11 1.25 31.27 26.23
CA GLU A 11 2.31 30.34 25.86
C GLU A 11 2.01 29.65 24.52
N GLN A 12 0.78 29.19 24.29
CA GLN A 12 0.36 28.63 23.02
C GLN A 12 0.47 29.63 21.87
N ALA A 13 0.04 30.89 22.10
CA ALA A 13 0.16 31.93 21.08
C ALA A 13 1.62 32.25 20.73
N GLU A 14 2.50 32.26 21.74
CA GLU A 14 3.95 32.46 21.51
C GLU A 14 4.57 31.27 20.76
N CYS A 15 4.22 30.06 21.12
CA CYS A 15 4.63 28.86 20.40
C CYS A 15 4.16 28.87 18.94
N ALA A 16 2.90 29.19 18.69
CA ALA A 16 2.35 29.33 17.34
C ALA A 16 3.09 30.41 16.53
N LYS A 17 3.46 31.52 17.16
CA LYS A 17 4.25 32.56 16.52
C LYS A 17 5.63 32.04 16.08
N LYS A 18 6.34 31.35 16.95
CA LYS A 18 7.64 30.73 16.64
C LYS A 18 7.52 29.70 15.50
N ILE A 19 6.52 28.83 15.53
CA ILE A 19 6.29 27.87 14.43
C ILE A 19 6.05 28.61 13.12
N ASN A 20 5.26 29.69 13.11
CA ASN A 20 5.03 30.48 11.91
C ASN A 20 6.31 31.19 11.40
N GLU A 21 7.23 31.60 12.28
CA GLU A 21 8.52 32.16 11.88
C GLU A 21 9.37 31.13 11.10
N TYR A 22 9.43 29.88 11.56
CA TYR A 22 10.08 28.78 10.79
C TYR A 22 9.35 28.47 9.49
N LYS A 23 8.02 28.44 9.53
CA LYS A 23 7.17 28.19 8.38
C LYS A 23 7.37 29.23 7.26
N LEU A 24 7.62 30.48 7.62
CA LEU A 24 7.86 31.57 6.66
C LEU A 24 9.00 31.24 5.68
N LEU A 25 10.09 30.67 6.17
CA LEU A 25 11.22 30.29 5.34
C LEU A 25 10.88 29.17 4.36
N SER A 26 10.14 28.16 4.83
CA SER A 26 9.69 27.07 3.95
C SER A 26 8.71 27.55 2.89
N GLU A 27 7.75 28.40 3.25
CA GLU A 27 6.80 29.01 2.31
C GLU A 27 7.51 29.83 1.22
N ALA A 28 8.45 30.70 1.63
CA ALA A 28 9.23 31.51 0.71
C ALA A 28 10.00 30.64 -0.29
N ASN A 29 10.72 29.65 0.22
CA ASN A 29 11.57 28.78 -0.58
C ASN A 29 10.77 27.89 -1.55
N ILE A 30 9.61 27.38 -1.14
CA ILE A 30 8.71 26.61 -2.01
C ILE A 30 8.23 27.47 -3.16
N VAL A 31 7.69 28.66 -2.86
CA VAL A 31 7.15 29.54 -3.88
C VAL A 31 8.26 30.02 -4.82
N ALA A 32 9.40 30.43 -4.30
CA ALA A 32 10.55 30.81 -5.11
C ALA A 32 11.05 29.69 -6.02
N SER A 33 11.08 28.44 -5.50
CA SER A 33 11.45 27.27 -6.30
C SER A 33 10.48 27.02 -7.46
N ILE A 34 9.17 27.12 -7.20
CA ILE A 34 8.12 26.97 -8.22
C ILE A 34 8.24 28.08 -9.29
N PHE A 35 8.50 29.33 -8.90
CA PHE A 35 8.72 30.43 -9.86
C PHE A 35 9.96 30.20 -10.69
N LYS A 36 11.02 29.63 -10.12
CA LYS A 36 12.25 29.33 -10.85
C LYS A 36 12.12 28.10 -11.75
N LYS A 37 11.34 27.08 -11.32
CA LYS A 37 11.09 25.83 -12.03
C LYS A 37 9.61 25.43 -11.91
N PRO A 38 8.72 25.91 -12.80
CA PRO A 38 7.28 25.71 -12.71
C PRO A 38 6.81 24.24 -12.65
N GLU A 39 7.59 23.33 -13.24
CA GLU A 39 7.27 21.89 -13.24
C GLU A 39 7.19 21.30 -11.82
N LEU A 40 7.86 21.90 -10.84
CA LEU A 40 7.81 21.49 -9.44
C LEU A 40 6.39 21.55 -8.86
N MET A 41 5.52 22.41 -9.42
CA MET A 41 4.11 22.52 -9.01
C MET A 41 3.33 21.22 -9.20
N TYR A 42 3.67 20.42 -10.21
CA TYR A 42 3.01 19.14 -10.47
C TYR A 42 3.47 17.99 -9.54
N ASN A 43 4.60 18.19 -8.85
CA ASN A 43 5.22 17.19 -8.00
C ASN A 43 4.80 17.30 -6.52
N VAL A 44 3.97 18.30 -6.17
CA VAL A 44 3.57 18.57 -4.79
C VAL A 44 2.06 18.58 -4.64
N ASP A 45 1.61 17.99 -3.55
CA ASP A 45 0.22 18.08 -3.09
C ASP A 45 0.16 19.16 -1.98
N LEU A 46 0.10 20.40 -2.41
CA LEU A 46 -0.06 21.58 -1.53
C LEU A 46 -1.29 22.38 -1.97
N LYS A 47 -1.95 22.96 -0.99
CA LYS A 47 -3.11 23.84 -1.18
C LYS A 47 -2.77 25.26 -0.72
N ILE A 48 -3.54 26.24 -1.21
CA ILE A 48 -3.38 27.64 -0.81
C ILE A 48 -3.51 27.80 0.71
N GLU A 49 -4.34 26.97 1.36
CA GLU A 49 -4.57 26.97 2.79
C GLU A 49 -3.37 26.49 3.60
N ASP A 50 -2.45 25.75 3.00
CA ASP A 50 -1.22 25.28 3.67
C ASP A 50 -0.26 26.43 3.98
N PHE A 51 -0.39 27.55 3.26
CA PHE A 51 0.42 28.75 3.46
C PHE A 51 -0.22 29.67 4.51
N GLY A 52 0.53 30.00 5.55
CA GLY A 52 0.07 30.87 6.64
C GLY A 52 0.33 32.35 6.36
N HIS A 53 1.44 32.68 5.68
CA HIS A 53 1.84 34.06 5.42
C HIS A 53 1.19 34.58 4.15
N ASN A 54 0.44 35.69 4.27
CA ASN A 54 -0.35 36.25 3.19
C ASN A 54 0.46 36.55 1.92
N ILE A 55 1.71 36.98 2.06
CA ILE A 55 2.59 37.25 0.92
C ILE A 55 2.83 35.98 0.08
N TRP A 56 3.25 34.89 0.72
CA TRP A 56 3.56 33.63 0.00
C TRP A 56 2.30 32.91 -0.45
N LYS A 57 1.21 33.04 0.32
CA LYS A 57 -0.10 32.58 -0.06
C LYS A 57 -0.60 33.23 -1.36
N CYS A 58 -0.40 34.54 -1.50
CA CYS A 58 -0.76 35.26 -2.73
C CYS A 58 0.12 34.80 -3.91
N TRP A 59 1.43 34.68 -3.72
CA TRP A 59 2.33 34.23 -4.77
C TRP A 59 2.10 32.77 -5.18
N TYR A 60 1.78 31.89 -4.22
CA TYR A 60 1.39 30.52 -4.53
C TYR A 60 0.08 30.49 -5.35
N ALA A 61 -0.90 31.32 -5.01
CA ALA A 61 -2.15 31.43 -5.76
C ALA A 61 -1.93 31.92 -7.20
N VAL A 62 -0.96 32.80 -7.43
CA VAL A 62 -0.54 33.21 -8.80
C VAL A 62 0.06 32.01 -9.54
N ALA A 63 0.97 31.29 -8.91
CA ALA A 63 1.57 30.10 -9.51
C ALA A 63 0.53 29.03 -9.85
N ASP A 64 -0.39 28.72 -8.93
CA ASP A 64 -1.51 27.80 -9.16
C ASP A 64 -2.38 28.24 -10.34
N GLY A 65 -2.73 29.51 -10.39
CA GLY A 65 -3.53 30.07 -11.48
C GLY A 65 -2.86 29.97 -12.84
N LEU A 66 -1.59 30.32 -12.92
CA LEU A 66 -0.84 30.33 -14.19
C LEU A 66 -0.47 28.89 -14.63
N ILE A 67 0.04 28.05 -13.73
CA ILE A 67 0.55 26.71 -14.07
C ILE A 67 -0.59 25.71 -14.22
N ILE A 68 -1.45 25.61 -13.19
CA ILE A 68 -2.48 24.56 -13.14
C ILE A 68 -3.69 24.91 -14.02
N LYS A 69 -4.16 26.19 -13.96
CA LYS A 69 -5.38 26.59 -14.66
C LYS A 69 -5.09 27.07 -16.08
N GLU A 70 -4.10 27.97 -16.27
CA GLU A 70 -3.74 28.50 -17.59
C GLU A 70 -2.67 27.67 -18.33
N LYS A 71 -2.09 26.64 -17.66
CA LYS A 71 -1.08 25.71 -18.22
C LYS A 71 0.16 26.40 -18.79
N LYS A 72 0.61 27.49 -18.16
CA LYS A 72 1.84 28.17 -18.49
C LYS A 72 3.05 27.36 -18.06
N THR A 73 4.10 27.42 -18.88
CA THR A 73 5.38 26.75 -18.62
C THR A 73 6.46 27.66 -18.04
N SER A 74 6.19 28.98 -18.01
CA SER A 74 7.06 29.99 -17.41
C SER A 74 6.25 30.99 -16.60
N LEU A 75 6.87 31.52 -15.53
CA LEU A 75 6.29 32.52 -14.64
C LEU A 75 7.09 33.81 -14.70
N ASP A 76 7.24 34.39 -15.92
CA ASP A 76 7.91 35.66 -16.12
C ASP A 76 7.03 36.85 -15.71
N GLU A 77 7.66 38.02 -15.55
CA GLU A 77 7.01 39.23 -15.08
C GLU A 77 5.83 39.66 -15.97
N ILE A 78 5.93 39.43 -17.28
CA ILE A 78 4.88 39.81 -18.24
C ILE A 78 3.66 38.88 -18.05
N SER A 79 3.89 37.58 -17.99
CA SER A 79 2.83 36.59 -17.78
C SER A 79 2.12 36.76 -16.45
N VAL A 80 2.87 37.04 -15.39
CA VAL A 80 2.36 37.38 -14.06
C VAL A 80 1.56 38.68 -14.10
N GLY A 81 2.09 39.73 -14.75
CA GLY A 81 1.40 41.02 -14.89
C GLY A 81 0.04 40.88 -15.58
N ILE A 82 -0.01 40.16 -16.70
CA ILE A 82 -1.26 39.91 -17.45
C ILE A 82 -2.26 39.14 -16.57
N TYR A 83 -1.80 38.17 -15.80
CA TYR A 83 -2.66 37.41 -14.89
C TYR A 83 -3.23 38.28 -13.77
N LEU A 84 -2.40 39.14 -13.19
CA LEU A 84 -2.82 40.05 -12.12
C LEU A 84 -3.79 41.13 -12.61
N GLU A 85 -3.71 41.58 -13.85
CA GLU A 85 -4.72 42.50 -14.42
C GLU A 85 -6.12 41.87 -14.46
N LYS A 86 -6.21 40.57 -14.66
CA LYS A 86 -7.48 39.82 -14.60
C LYS A 86 -7.97 39.58 -13.16
N HIS A 87 -7.10 39.79 -12.15
CA HIS A 87 -7.37 39.49 -10.73
C HIS A 87 -7.06 40.71 -9.82
N PRO A 88 -7.85 41.81 -9.88
CA PRO A 88 -7.50 43.10 -9.24
C PRO A 88 -7.23 42.97 -7.74
N LYS A 89 -8.08 42.17 -6.99
CA LYS A 89 -7.89 41.96 -5.55
C LYS A 89 -6.56 41.31 -5.19
N LEU A 90 -6.06 40.44 -6.04
CA LEU A 90 -4.78 39.74 -5.85
C LEU A 90 -3.64 40.68 -6.22
N LYS A 91 -3.83 41.50 -7.29
CA LYS A 91 -2.90 42.53 -7.71
C LYS A 91 -2.62 43.52 -6.60
N ASP A 92 -3.68 44.10 -5.99
CA ASP A 92 -3.56 45.07 -4.91
C ASP A 92 -2.74 44.52 -3.73
N LYS A 93 -3.02 43.28 -3.31
CA LYS A 93 -2.28 42.61 -2.24
C LYS A 93 -0.80 42.39 -2.59
N ILE A 94 -0.53 41.95 -3.82
CA ILE A 94 0.87 41.71 -4.24
C ILE A 94 1.63 43.03 -4.32
N GLN A 95 0.99 44.11 -4.73
CA GLN A 95 1.62 45.44 -4.74
C GLN A 95 1.92 45.93 -3.32
N GLU A 96 1.03 45.71 -2.36
CA GLU A 96 1.25 45.99 -0.94
C GLU A 96 2.49 45.25 -0.39
N TYR A 97 2.78 44.03 -0.90
CA TYR A 97 3.94 43.23 -0.51
C TYR A 97 5.19 43.45 -1.41
N GLY A 98 5.30 44.57 -2.11
CA GLY A 98 6.49 44.92 -2.87
C GLY A 98 6.48 44.50 -4.35
N GLY A 99 5.35 44.00 -4.87
CA GLY A 99 5.20 43.65 -6.28
C GLY A 99 6.10 42.48 -6.72
N TYR A 100 6.39 42.46 -8.04
CA TYR A 100 7.18 41.39 -8.66
C TYR A 100 8.63 41.29 -8.14
N SER A 101 9.21 42.41 -7.66
CA SER A 101 10.55 42.37 -7.09
C SER A 101 10.71 41.39 -5.94
N THR A 102 9.69 41.26 -5.12
CA THR A 102 9.72 40.33 -3.97
C THR A 102 9.96 38.85 -4.38
N ILE A 103 9.26 38.40 -5.42
CA ILE A 103 9.45 37.02 -5.89
C ILE A 103 10.74 36.89 -6.71
N ASN A 104 11.12 37.91 -7.47
CA ASN A 104 12.36 37.93 -8.20
C ASN A 104 13.58 37.84 -7.29
N ASP A 105 13.60 38.60 -6.21
CA ASP A 105 14.66 38.53 -5.20
C ASP A 105 14.73 37.16 -4.53
N ALA A 106 13.59 36.59 -4.17
CA ALA A 106 13.51 35.25 -3.57
C ALA A 106 14.06 34.16 -4.52
N THR A 107 13.78 34.25 -5.83
CA THR A 107 14.27 33.26 -6.81
C THR A 107 15.78 33.33 -7.04
N THR A 108 16.42 34.47 -6.74
CA THR A 108 17.85 34.66 -7.00
C THR A 108 18.73 33.75 -6.17
N TYR A 109 18.37 33.51 -4.92
CA TYR A 109 19.20 32.77 -3.93
C TYR A 109 18.72 31.34 -3.67
N ILE A 110 17.66 30.88 -4.30
CA ILE A 110 17.07 29.57 -4.03
C ILE A 110 17.91 28.42 -4.60
N ASN A 111 18.15 27.38 -3.79
CA ASN A 111 18.68 26.10 -4.24
C ASN A 111 17.53 25.11 -4.45
N LEU A 112 17.36 24.66 -5.69
CA LEU A 112 16.29 23.74 -6.07
C LEU A 112 16.46 22.32 -5.50
N ASP A 113 17.67 21.90 -5.16
CA ASP A 113 17.95 20.56 -4.62
C ASP A 113 17.27 20.34 -3.25
N ASN A 114 16.98 21.43 -2.54
CA ASN A 114 16.32 21.39 -1.23
C ASN A 114 14.79 21.49 -1.28
N PHE A 115 14.19 21.48 -2.47
CA PHE A 115 12.76 21.71 -2.64
C PHE A 115 11.89 20.73 -1.84
N GLU A 116 12.20 19.44 -1.90
CA GLU A 116 11.44 18.40 -1.15
C GLU A 116 11.54 18.59 0.36
N SER A 117 12.71 19.04 0.86
CA SER A 117 12.89 19.38 2.26
C SER A 117 12.00 20.54 2.69
N TYR A 118 11.91 21.60 1.89
CA TYR A 118 11.04 22.74 2.18
C TYR A 118 9.56 22.33 2.24
N VAL A 119 9.13 21.44 1.32
CA VAL A 119 7.76 20.91 1.31
C VAL A 119 7.49 20.05 2.55
N ALA A 120 8.43 19.20 2.93
CA ALA A 120 8.33 18.38 4.13
C ALA A 120 8.24 19.24 5.41
N ASP A 121 9.06 20.28 5.50
CA ASP A 121 9.05 21.25 6.60
C ASP A 121 7.74 22.01 6.69
N LEU A 122 7.20 22.51 5.57
CA LEU A 122 5.91 23.16 5.54
C LEU A 122 4.80 22.26 6.07
N LYS A 123 4.75 21.01 5.63
CA LYS A 123 3.77 20.02 6.10
C LYS A 123 3.95 19.72 7.59
N LYS A 124 5.19 19.58 8.06
CA LYS A 124 5.53 19.40 9.47
C LYS A 124 5.02 20.55 10.34
N PHE A 125 5.31 21.79 9.94
CA PHE A 125 4.87 22.96 10.71
C PHE A 125 3.35 23.10 10.72
N ASN A 126 2.65 22.74 9.64
CA ASN A 126 1.19 22.69 9.64
C ASN A 126 0.65 21.66 10.63
N VAL A 127 1.29 20.49 10.72
CA VAL A 127 0.93 19.45 11.72
C VAL A 127 1.15 19.96 13.14
N LEU A 128 2.29 20.61 13.43
CA LEU A 128 2.58 21.18 14.77
C LEU A 128 1.55 22.25 15.16
N LEU A 129 1.15 23.13 14.24
CA LEU A 129 0.10 24.13 14.48
C LEU A 129 -1.26 23.48 14.76
N GLN A 130 -1.61 22.40 14.07
CA GLN A 130 -2.84 21.66 14.33
C GLN A 130 -2.81 20.98 15.70
N LEU A 131 -1.71 20.31 16.03
CA LEU A 131 -1.53 19.68 17.35
C LEU A 131 -1.62 20.70 18.48
N LEU A 132 -1.00 21.85 18.31
CA LEU A 132 -1.09 22.97 19.27
C LEU A 132 -2.54 23.43 19.44
N LYS A 133 -3.30 23.57 18.33
CA LYS A 133 -4.71 23.93 18.35
C LYS A 133 -5.58 22.89 19.07
N TYR A 134 -5.21 21.61 19.02
CA TYR A 134 -5.88 20.54 19.76
C TYR A 134 -5.46 20.46 21.23
N GLY A 135 -4.57 21.34 21.69
CA GLY A 135 -4.14 21.41 23.09
C GLY A 135 -2.99 20.47 23.45
N PHE A 136 -2.29 19.90 22.46
CA PHE A 136 -1.08 19.14 22.75
C PHE A 136 0.03 20.07 23.26
N PRO A 137 0.88 19.64 24.22
CA PRO A 137 1.93 20.45 24.85
C PRO A 137 3.16 20.57 23.92
N ILE A 138 2.95 21.12 22.72
CA ILE A 138 4.02 21.29 21.72
C ILE A 138 5.05 22.32 22.17
N SER A 139 4.64 23.31 22.97
CA SER A 139 5.52 24.38 23.48
C SER A 139 6.74 23.85 24.25
N GLU A 140 6.56 22.78 25.02
CA GLU A 140 7.61 22.18 25.84
C GLU A 140 8.73 21.51 25.02
N LYS A 141 8.39 21.01 23.82
CA LYS A 141 9.27 20.23 22.97
C LYS A 141 9.52 20.86 21.59
N LEU A 142 9.14 22.12 21.40
CA LEU A 142 9.24 22.76 20.09
C LEU A 142 10.68 22.74 19.54
N SER A 143 11.68 22.98 20.37
CA SER A 143 13.09 22.96 19.95
C SER A 143 13.56 21.59 19.43
N GLU A 144 13.00 20.50 19.98
CA GLU A 144 13.29 19.14 19.50
C GLU A 144 12.52 18.81 18.22
N TYR A 145 11.25 19.27 18.12
CA TYR A 145 10.38 18.98 16.97
C TYR A 145 10.77 19.73 15.72
N ILE A 146 11.48 20.83 15.82
CA ILE A 146 12.03 21.56 14.67
C ILE A 146 13.00 20.68 13.86
N ASP A 147 13.84 19.90 14.57
CA ASP A 147 14.87 19.05 13.95
C ASP A 147 14.36 17.66 13.55
N LYS A 148 13.13 17.28 13.96
CA LYS A 148 12.50 15.99 13.65
C LYS A 148 11.65 16.05 12.40
N THR A 149 11.53 14.91 11.74
CA THR A 149 10.54 14.70 10.66
C THR A 149 9.13 14.54 11.22
N SER A 150 8.12 14.73 10.38
CA SER A 150 6.71 14.49 10.75
C SER A 150 6.48 13.07 11.28
N ASP A 151 7.19 12.07 10.73
CA ASP A 151 7.04 10.67 11.12
C ASP A 151 7.68 10.37 12.47
N GLU A 152 8.81 10.99 12.79
CA GLU A 152 9.44 10.91 14.12
C GLU A 152 8.56 11.55 15.19
N ILE A 153 7.96 12.72 14.89
CA ILE A 153 7.01 13.39 15.79
C ILE A 153 5.77 12.52 16.02
N TYR A 154 5.21 11.94 14.93
CA TYR A 154 4.07 11.04 15.03
C TYR A 154 4.38 9.84 15.92
N SER A 155 5.52 9.19 15.69
CA SER A 155 5.92 8.01 16.47
C SER A 155 6.09 8.30 17.94
N GLU A 156 6.67 9.47 18.28
CA GLU A 156 6.83 9.90 19.66
C GLU A 156 5.48 10.17 20.33
N LEU A 157 4.58 10.89 19.66
CA LEU A 157 3.24 11.16 20.18
C LEU A 157 2.41 9.89 20.32
N GLU A 158 2.54 8.95 19.38
CA GLU A 158 1.88 7.64 19.47
C GLU A 158 2.39 6.86 20.71
N LEU A 159 3.71 6.86 20.96
CA LEU A 159 4.28 6.24 22.15
C LEU A 159 3.79 6.91 23.44
N MET A 160 3.73 8.22 23.49
CA MET A 160 3.20 8.95 24.66
C MET A 160 1.73 8.62 24.92
N LEU A 161 0.91 8.62 23.87
CA LEU A 161 -0.51 8.26 23.98
C LEU A 161 -0.67 6.81 24.43
N ASN A 162 0.05 5.89 23.79
CA ASN A 162 0.02 4.47 24.15
C ASN A 162 0.45 4.26 25.60
N HIS A 163 1.53 4.90 26.04
CA HIS A 163 1.99 4.81 27.43
C HIS A 163 0.96 5.36 28.43
N THR A 164 0.32 6.47 28.10
CA THR A 164 -0.72 7.08 28.93
C THR A 164 -1.93 6.17 29.05
N PHE A 165 -2.40 5.59 27.94
CA PHE A 165 -3.56 4.69 27.93
C PHE A 165 -3.25 3.31 28.48
N LEU A 166 -2.04 2.76 28.25
CA LEU A 166 -1.61 1.49 28.83
C LEU A 166 -1.51 1.54 30.34
N ASN A 167 -1.18 2.70 30.91
CA ASN A 167 -1.15 2.87 32.38
C ASN A 167 -2.54 3.04 33.00
N THR A 168 -3.56 3.42 32.21
CA THR A 168 -4.94 3.55 32.68
C THR A 168 -5.76 2.28 32.50
N GLU A 169 -5.39 1.41 31.59
CA GLU A 169 -6.02 0.12 31.38
C GLU A 169 -4.95 -0.99 31.44
N SER A 170 -4.61 -1.46 32.61
CA SER A 170 -3.92 -2.75 32.77
C SER A 170 -4.89 -3.90 32.44
N SER A 171 -5.45 -3.90 31.25
CA SER A 171 -6.30 -5.00 30.79
C SER A 171 -5.45 -6.05 30.07
N ILE A 172 -4.54 -6.69 30.82
CA ILE A 172 -4.19 -8.06 30.44
C ILE A 172 -5.49 -8.84 30.61
N LYS A 173 -6.25 -8.98 29.50
CA LYS A 173 -7.44 -9.80 29.50
C LYS A 173 -7.01 -11.24 29.72
N SER A 174 -7.36 -11.79 30.86
CA SER A 174 -7.25 -13.23 31.12
C SER A 174 -8.59 -13.87 30.82
N TYR A 175 -8.56 -14.99 30.14
CA TYR A 175 -9.73 -15.79 29.81
C TYR A 175 -9.65 -17.12 30.55
N ASN A 176 -10.80 -17.58 31.09
CA ASN A 176 -10.89 -18.93 31.59
C ASN A 176 -10.98 -19.88 30.39
N ALA A 177 -9.98 -20.76 30.23
CA ALA A 177 -9.88 -21.66 29.09
C ALA A 177 -11.05 -22.68 28.97
N PHE A 178 -11.82 -22.86 30.05
CA PHE A 178 -12.94 -23.79 30.08
C PHE A 178 -14.33 -23.12 30.11
N GLU A 179 -14.36 -21.82 29.97
CA GLU A 179 -15.59 -21.02 29.95
C GLU A 179 -16.19 -21.02 28.54
N ASN A 180 -17.53 -21.06 28.46
CA ASN A 180 -18.30 -20.95 27.21
C ASN A 180 -17.98 -21.99 26.11
N ILE A 181 -17.50 -23.21 26.48
CA ILE A 181 -17.10 -24.22 25.49
C ILE A 181 -18.26 -24.65 24.59
N HIS A 182 -19.50 -24.74 25.10
CA HIS A 182 -20.65 -25.07 24.25
C HIS A 182 -20.90 -24.01 23.19
N GLN A 183 -20.91 -22.75 23.58
CA GLN A 183 -21.06 -21.65 22.63
C GLN A 183 -19.91 -21.65 21.59
N TYR A 184 -18.69 -21.91 22.02
CA TYR A 184 -17.54 -21.98 21.11
C TYR A 184 -17.66 -23.13 20.11
N ILE A 185 -18.23 -24.28 20.50
CA ILE A 185 -18.52 -25.40 19.59
C ILE A 185 -19.56 -24.98 18.55
N ASP A 186 -20.61 -24.27 18.96
CA ASP A 186 -21.63 -23.75 18.03
C ASP A 186 -21.01 -22.75 17.04
N GLU A 187 -20.17 -21.82 17.51
CA GLU A 187 -19.42 -20.86 16.66
C GLU A 187 -18.52 -21.60 15.65
N LEU A 188 -17.82 -22.66 16.08
CA LEU A 188 -17.01 -23.49 15.18
C LEU A 188 -17.86 -24.21 14.13
N ASN A 189 -19.03 -24.70 14.52
CA ASN A 189 -19.97 -25.37 13.59
C ASN A 189 -20.51 -24.39 12.54
N ASP A 190 -20.66 -23.12 12.91
CA ASP A 190 -21.04 -22.03 12.00
C ASP A 190 -19.89 -21.51 11.14
N GLY A 191 -18.69 -22.10 11.29
CA GLY A 191 -17.54 -21.77 10.44
C GLY A 191 -16.70 -20.59 10.93
N ALA A 192 -16.76 -20.23 12.22
CA ALA A 192 -16.03 -19.10 12.79
C ALA A 192 -14.51 -19.14 12.54
N ASP A 193 -13.97 -20.34 12.33
CA ASP A 193 -12.53 -20.57 12.06
C ASP A 193 -12.19 -20.61 10.56
N ILE A 194 -13.17 -20.44 9.67
CA ILE A 194 -12.96 -20.41 8.22
C ILE A 194 -12.76 -18.96 7.80
N GLY A 195 -11.61 -18.68 7.17
CA GLY A 195 -11.30 -17.36 6.61
C GLY A 195 -11.93 -17.14 5.24
N LEU A 196 -11.80 -15.91 4.73
CA LEU A 196 -12.18 -15.60 3.35
C LEU A 196 -11.43 -16.54 2.39
N PRO A 197 -12.09 -17.27 1.49
CA PRO A 197 -11.41 -18.22 0.62
C PRO A 197 -10.48 -17.50 -0.38
N PHE A 198 -9.37 -18.14 -0.73
CA PHE A 198 -8.59 -17.77 -1.90
C PHE A 198 -9.43 -18.09 -3.14
N TYR A 199 -9.71 -17.11 -3.99
CA TYR A 199 -10.60 -17.29 -5.13
C TYR A 199 -10.05 -18.31 -6.15
N GLY A 200 -10.89 -19.23 -6.57
CA GLY A 200 -10.52 -20.26 -7.57
C GLY A 200 -9.43 -21.23 -7.11
N ALA A 201 -9.17 -21.30 -5.80
CA ALA A 201 -8.07 -22.04 -5.19
C ALA A 201 -8.60 -23.12 -4.23
N ASP A 202 -9.40 -24.04 -4.73
CA ASP A 202 -10.09 -25.06 -3.93
C ASP A 202 -9.11 -25.97 -3.16
N LEU A 203 -7.99 -26.35 -3.82
CA LEU A 203 -6.99 -27.21 -3.20
C LEU A 203 -6.24 -26.45 -2.08
N LEU A 204 -5.90 -25.18 -2.31
CA LEU A 204 -5.28 -24.34 -1.30
C LEU A 204 -6.22 -24.06 -0.13
N ASN A 205 -7.49 -23.79 -0.39
CA ASN A 205 -8.50 -23.59 0.65
C ASN A 205 -8.71 -24.82 1.50
N ALA A 206 -8.71 -26.00 0.90
CA ALA A 206 -8.80 -27.28 1.63
C ALA A 206 -7.62 -27.53 2.58
N GLU A 207 -6.41 -27.04 2.22
CA GLU A 207 -5.20 -27.19 3.04
C GLU A 207 -5.06 -26.10 4.13
N THR A 208 -5.68 -24.92 3.92
CA THR A 208 -5.37 -23.71 4.71
C THR A 208 -6.56 -23.12 5.45
N ALA A 209 -7.79 -23.48 5.07
CA ALA A 209 -9.04 -22.89 5.56
C ALA A 209 -9.15 -21.36 5.28
N GLY A 210 -8.48 -20.86 4.22
CA GLY A 210 -8.63 -19.49 3.73
C GLY A 210 -7.84 -18.43 4.52
N MET A 211 -8.17 -17.18 4.25
CA MET A 211 -7.54 -15.97 4.80
C MET A 211 -8.26 -15.52 6.06
N ARG A 212 -7.77 -15.95 7.23
CA ARG A 212 -8.39 -15.64 8.54
C ARG A 212 -8.06 -14.24 9.01
N LEU A 213 -8.97 -13.59 9.71
CA LEU A 213 -8.72 -12.32 10.38
C LEU A 213 -7.65 -12.46 11.47
N GLY A 214 -6.95 -11.39 11.78
CA GLY A 214 -5.85 -11.36 12.73
C GLY A 214 -4.60 -12.12 12.30
N THR A 215 -4.48 -12.46 11.01
CA THR A 215 -3.38 -13.26 10.46
C THR A 215 -2.66 -12.58 9.30
N MET A 216 -1.40 -12.97 9.09
CA MET A 216 -0.59 -12.55 7.96
C MET A 216 -0.28 -13.74 7.06
N THR A 217 -0.56 -13.59 5.77
CA THR A 217 -0.16 -14.54 4.72
C THR A 217 0.96 -13.94 3.88
N GLY A 218 2.08 -14.65 3.77
CA GLY A 218 3.17 -14.32 2.86
C GLY A 218 2.99 -14.98 1.51
N LEU A 219 3.30 -14.27 0.43
CA LEU A 219 3.35 -14.79 -0.94
C LEU A 219 4.70 -14.45 -1.57
N GLY A 220 5.63 -15.40 -1.51
CA GLY A 220 6.99 -15.27 -2.02
C GLY A 220 7.16 -15.83 -3.42
N GLY A 221 8.03 -15.22 -4.22
CA GLY A 221 8.42 -15.72 -5.53
C GLY A 221 9.46 -14.84 -6.20
N LEU A 222 10.07 -15.33 -7.27
CA LEU A 222 11.03 -14.57 -8.06
C LEU A 222 10.38 -13.35 -8.74
N SER A 223 11.20 -12.40 -9.19
CA SER A 223 10.70 -11.33 -10.06
C SER A 223 10.08 -11.92 -11.32
N GLY A 224 8.92 -11.42 -11.73
CA GLY A 224 8.20 -11.93 -12.91
C GLY A 224 7.44 -13.25 -12.70
N SER A 225 7.43 -13.85 -11.51
CA SER A 225 6.67 -15.09 -11.24
C SER A 225 5.15 -14.90 -11.10
N GLY A 226 4.64 -13.68 -11.27
CA GLY A 226 3.20 -13.40 -11.21
C GLY A 226 2.62 -13.17 -9.81
N LYS A 227 3.44 -12.94 -8.77
CA LYS A 227 3.00 -12.74 -7.37
C LYS A 227 1.89 -11.69 -7.21
N SER A 228 2.12 -10.48 -7.74
CA SER A 228 1.16 -9.38 -7.66
C SER A 228 -0.18 -9.73 -8.29
N LEU A 229 -0.12 -10.41 -9.44
CA LEU A 229 -1.32 -10.88 -10.15
C LEU A 229 -2.01 -12.01 -9.39
N LEU A 230 -1.25 -12.91 -8.78
CA LEU A 230 -1.80 -14.00 -7.97
C LEU A 230 -2.44 -13.47 -6.69
N ALA A 231 -1.81 -12.50 -6.00
CA ALA A 231 -2.41 -11.83 -4.85
C ALA A 231 -3.72 -11.14 -5.22
N PHE A 232 -3.77 -10.48 -6.38
CA PHE A 232 -4.99 -9.91 -6.94
C PHE A 232 -6.06 -10.99 -7.16
N ASN A 233 -5.73 -12.07 -7.87
CA ASN A 233 -6.67 -13.17 -8.15
C ASN A 233 -7.18 -13.86 -6.90
N TYR A 234 -6.35 -14.02 -5.88
CA TYR A 234 -6.75 -14.69 -4.65
C TYR A 234 -7.73 -13.87 -3.81
N LEU A 235 -7.48 -12.57 -3.68
CA LEU A 235 -8.23 -11.75 -2.73
C LEU A 235 -9.38 -10.97 -3.36
N ILE A 236 -9.14 -10.26 -4.48
CA ILE A 236 -10.11 -9.29 -4.99
C ILE A 236 -11.42 -9.94 -5.42
N PRO A 237 -11.43 -11.01 -6.24
CA PRO A 237 -12.69 -11.65 -6.61
C PRO A 237 -13.42 -12.24 -5.41
N SER A 238 -12.69 -12.85 -4.47
CA SER A 238 -13.28 -13.39 -3.26
C SER A 238 -13.92 -12.31 -2.40
N ALA A 239 -13.26 -11.17 -2.26
CA ALA A 239 -13.80 -10.02 -1.54
C ALA A 239 -15.08 -9.46 -2.21
N ILE A 240 -15.10 -9.40 -3.55
CA ILE A 240 -16.26 -8.96 -4.31
C ILE A 240 -17.44 -9.91 -4.11
N GLU A 241 -17.23 -11.22 -4.24
CA GLU A 241 -18.29 -12.23 -4.06
C GLU A 241 -18.89 -12.23 -2.64
N ASN A 242 -18.04 -11.99 -1.64
CA ASN A 242 -18.45 -11.99 -0.23
C ASN A 242 -18.76 -10.59 0.31
N ASN A 243 -18.73 -9.57 -0.54
CA ASN A 243 -19.03 -8.18 -0.21
C ASN A 243 -18.16 -7.59 0.91
N PHE A 244 -16.85 -7.90 0.91
CA PHE A 244 -15.88 -7.36 1.85
C PHE A 244 -15.08 -6.22 1.24
N PRO A 245 -15.08 -5.01 1.84
CA PRO A 245 -14.19 -3.93 1.42
C PRO A 245 -12.72 -4.35 1.59
N THR A 246 -11.91 -4.09 0.56
CA THR A 246 -10.50 -4.49 0.52
C THR A 246 -9.62 -3.33 0.12
N VAL A 247 -8.45 -3.24 0.75
CA VAL A 247 -7.42 -2.25 0.41
C VAL A 247 -6.19 -2.93 -0.15
N PHE A 248 -5.76 -2.47 -1.32
CA PHE A 248 -4.56 -2.91 -2.01
C PHE A 248 -3.50 -1.81 -1.94
N ILE A 249 -2.48 -2.00 -1.11
CA ILE A 249 -1.36 -1.06 -0.91
C ILE A 249 -0.25 -1.45 -1.88
N ILE A 250 0.13 -0.54 -2.78
CA ILE A 250 1.10 -0.79 -3.83
C ILE A 250 2.28 0.17 -3.74
N ASN A 251 3.49 -0.31 -4.05
CA ASN A 251 4.70 0.50 -4.01
C ASN A 251 5.69 0.29 -5.19
N GLU A 252 5.30 -0.51 -6.18
CA GLU A 252 6.14 -0.77 -7.37
C GLU A 252 5.44 -0.38 -8.67
N GLU A 253 4.10 -0.36 -8.68
CA GLU A 253 3.27 -0.18 -9.86
C GLU A 253 2.26 0.94 -9.64
N ASP A 254 1.62 1.40 -10.71
CA ASP A 254 0.56 2.40 -10.65
C ASP A 254 -0.86 1.78 -10.58
N GLU A 255 -1.85 2.58 -10.23
CA GLU A 255 -3.24 2.14 -10.17
C GLU A 255 -3.79 1.72 -11.54
N LYS A 256 -3.24 2.24 -12.65
CA LYS A 256 -3.71 1.93 -14.01
C LYS A 256 -3.43 0.48 -14.37
N ARG A 257 -2.33 -0.09 -13.85
CA ARG A 257 -2.04 -1.52 -14.02
C ARG A 257 -3.17 -2.36 -13.43
N TYR A 258 -3.57 -2.08 -12.20
CA TYR A 258 -4.62 -2.85 -11.53
C TYR A 258 -5.99 -2.65 -12.18
N LYS A 259 -6.30 -1.48 -12.74
CA LYS A 259 -7.49 -1.27 -13.56
C LYS A 259 -7.50 -2.16 -14.80
N LYS A 260 -6.35 -2.29 -15.49
CA LYS A 260 -6.20 -3.21 -16.62
C LYS A 260 -6.36 -4.67 -16.21
N GLU A 261 -5.76 -5.07 -15.08
CA GLU A 261 -5.92 -6.43 -14.54
C GLU A 261 -7.38 -6.74 -14.23
N MET A 262 -8.13 -5.80 -13.65
CA MET A 262 -9.55 -5.94 -13.36
C MET A 262 -10.35 -6.11 -14.63
N ILE A 263 -10.13 -5.27 -15.66
CA ILE A 263 -10.82 -5.37 -16.94
C ILE A 263 -10.60 -6.77 -17.58
N ILE A 264 -9.35 -7.23 -17.62
CA ILE A 264 -9.01 -8.56 -18.19
C ILE A 264 -9.61 -9.68 -17.36
N TRP A 265 -9.56 -9.57 -16.02
CA TRP A 265 -10.15 -10.57 -15.14
C TRP A 265 -11.67 -10.68 -15.36
N VAL A 266 -12.39 -9.55 -15.37
CA VAL A 266 -13.84 -9.50 -15.60
C VAL A 266 -14.19 -10.03 -16.98
N ALA A 267 -13.49 -9.60 -18.03
CA ALA A 267 -13.72 -10.08 -19.39
C ALA A 267 -13.63 -11.61 -19.49
N ASN A 268 -12.63 -12.21 -18.81
CA ASN A 268 -12.32 -13.62 -18.98
C ASN A 268 -13.02 -14.54 -17.97
N ASN A 269 -13.29 -14.06 -16.75
CA ASN A 269 -13.87 -14.90 -15.69
C ASN A 269 -15.37 -14.66 -15.50
N ILE A 270 -15.87 -13.46 -15.80
CA ILE A 270 -17.30 -13.14 -15.71
C ILE A 270 -17.97 -13.32 -17.10
N PHE A 271 -17.38 -12.75 -18.16
CA PHE A 271 -17.98 -12.77 -19.50
C PHE A 271 -17.42 -13.86 -20.42
N ASN A 272 -16.42 -14.65 -19.99
CA ASN A 272 -15.79 -15.73 -20.77
C ASN A 272 -15.31 -15.30 -22.17
N ALA A 273 -14.82 -14.08 -22.31
CA ALA A 273 -14.54 -13.44 -23.58
C ALA A 273 -13.19 -13.84 -24.21
N ASN A 274 -12.32 -14.50 -23.45
CA ASN A 274 -10.98 -14.93 -23.86
C ASN A 274 -10.08 -13.79 -24.41
N VAL A 275 -10.10 -12.65 -23.73
CA VAL A 275 -9.34 -11.43 -24.09
C VAL A 275 -7.97 -11.44 -23.44
N SER A 276 -6.93 -11.07 -24.19
CA SER A 276 -5.55 -10.96 -23.68
C SER A 276 -5.18 -9.53 -23.31
N LYS A 277 -4.22 -9.39 -22.38
CA LYS A 277 -3.59 -8.10 -22.05
C LYS A 277 -2.96 -7.43 -23.26
N TYR A 278 -2.49 -8.22 -24.23
CA TYR A 278 -1.93 -7.71 -25.48
C TYR A 278 -2.98 -6.94 -26.28
N GLN A 279 -4.20 -7.48 -26.42
CA GLN A 279 -5.30 -6.79 -27.10
C GLN A 279 -5.69 -5.51 -26.38
N LEU A 280 -5.80 -5.53 -25.03
CA LEU A 280 -6.10 -4.32 -24.24
C LEU A 280 -5.00 -3.25 -24.38
N ARG A 281 -3.72 -3.66 -24.40
CA ARG A 281 -2.58 -2.74 -24.51
C ARG A 281 -2.50 -2.05 -25.86
N ASN A 282 -2.81 -2.78 -26.94
CA ASN A 282 -2.67 -2.25 -28.30
C ASN A 282 -3.73 -1.19 -28.64
N GLY A 283 -4.84 -1.14 -27.93
CA GLY A 283 -5.92 -0.19 -28.24
C GLY A 283 -6.58 -0.50 -29.60
N HIS A 284 -7.24 0.51 -30.15
CA HIS A 284 -7.92 0.42 -31.47
C HIS A 284 -8.88 -0.78 -31.56
N PHE A 285 -9.73 -0.92 -30.54
CA PHE A 285 -10.64 -2.05 -30.39
C PHE A 285 -11.69 -2.06 -31.50
N GLY A 286 -11.89 -3.25 -32.14
CA GLY A 286 -13.04 -3.46 -32.99
C GLY A 286 -14.35 -3.42 -32.19
N GLU A 287 -15.50 -3.32 -32.92
CA GLU A 287 -16.82 -3.14 -32.29
C GLU A 287 -17.16 -4.21 -31.24
N GLU A 288 -16.84 -5.45 -31.53
CA GLU A 288 -17.11 -6.61 -30.65
C GLU A 288 -16.32 -6.48 -29.34
N LEU A 289 -15.01 -6.21 -29.42
CA LEU A 289 -14.15 -6.09 -28.28
C LEU A 289 -14.49 -4.83 -27.44
N MET A 290 -14.84 -3.73 -28.12
CA MET A 290 -15.31 -2.52 -27.45
C MET A 290 -16.61 -2.77 -26.67
N LYS A 291 -17.54 -3.57 -27.21
CA LYS A 291 -18.77 -3.95 -26.51
C LYS A 291 -18.47 -4.74 -25.24
N ILE A 292 -17.54 -5.72 -25.32
CA ILE A 292 -17.10 -6.51 -24.15
C ILE A 292 -16.48 -5.58 -23.09
N PHE A 293 -15.58 -4.67 -23.48
CA PHE A 293 -14.95 -3.77 -22.50
C PHE A 293 -15.93 -2.79 -21.86
N LYS A 294 -16.97 -2.35 -22.58
CA LYS A 294 -18.04 -1.55 -21.99
C LYS A 294 -18.83 -2.34 -20.94
N GLN A 295 -19.19 -3.60 -21.26
CA GLN A 295 -19.84 -4.48 -20.28
C GLN A 295 -18.95 -4.71 -19.04
N CYS A 296 -17.63 -4.85 -19.23
CA CYS A 296 -16.69 -4.94 -18.11
C CYS A 296 -16.68 -3.66 -17.28
N ALA A 297 -16.69 -2.49 -17.94
CA ALA A 297 -16.73 -1.20 -17.26
C ALA A 297 -18.01 -1.04 -16.41
N ASP A 298 -19.18 -1.33 -16.99
CA ASP A 298 -20.48 -1.28 -16.30
C ASP A 298 -20.46 -2.18 -15.05
N TRP A 299 -19.94 -3.42 -15.20
CA TRP A 299 -19.83 -4.36 -14.07
C TRP A 299 -18.87 -3.86 -12.97
N ILE A 300 -17.72 -3.29 -13.37
CA ILE A 300 -16.72 -2.76 -12.43
C ILE A 300 -17.27 -1.53 -11.68
N GLU A 301 -17.97 -0.63 -12.38
CA GLU A 301 -18.57 0.57 -11.81
C GLU A 301 -19.67 0.21 -10.81
N ASP A 302 -20.51 -0.79 -11.10
CA ASP A 302 -21.49 -1.33 -10.14
C ASP A 302 -20.82 -1.79 -8.85
N LYS A 303 -19.66 -2.48 -8.92
CA LYS A 303 -18.90 -2.90 -7.75
C LYS A 303 -18.17 -1.74 -7.05
N GLN A 304 -17.76 -0.73 -7.80
CA GLN A 304 -17.14 0.49 -7.27
C GLN A 304 -18.11 1.28 -6.37
N GLU A 305 -19.39 1.33 -6.70
CA GLU A 305 -20.41 2.00 -5.86
C GLU A 305 -20.49 1.38 -4.46
N GLN A 306 -20.15 0.10 -4.34
CA GLN A 306 -20.11 -0.62 -3.07
C GLN A 306 -18.78 -0.41 -2.30
N HIS A 307 -17.83 0.38 -2.82
CA HIS A 307 -16.49 0.64 -2.23
C HIS A 307 -15.69 -0.62 -1.88
N ILE A 308 -15.81 -1.69 -2.69
CA ILE A 308 -15.19 -2.99 -2.39
C ILE A 308 -13.67 -2.96 -2.53
N LEU A 309 -13.13 -2.22 -3.52
CA LEU A 309 -11.69 -2.16 -3.75
C LEU A 309 -11.17 -0.73 -3.71
N THR A 310 -10.20 -0.49 -2.82
CA THR A 310 -9.42 0.74 -2.78
C THR A 310 -7.96 0.44 -3.06
N ILE A 311 -7.36 1.11 -4.05
CA ILE A 311 -5.93 1.03 -4.36
C ILE A 311 -5.24 2.24 -3.76
N VAL A 312 -4.18 1.99 -2.98
CA VAL A 312 -3.38 3.03 -2.32
C VAL A 312 -1.94 2.95 -2.80
N PRO A 313 -1.54 3.76 -3.80
CA PRO A 313 -0.16 3.84 -4.25
C PRO A 313 0.69 4.61 -3.21
N LEU A 314 1.80 4.00 -2.78
CA LEU A 314 2.77 4.64 -1.91
C LEU A 314 3.88 5.27 -2.77
N GLN A 315 4.08 6.58 -2.66
CA GLN A 315 5.19 7.27 -3.33
C GLN A 315 6.54 6.81 -2.78
N THR A 316 6.63 6.69 -1.47
CA THR A 316 7.79 6.15 -0.78
C THR A 316 7.34 5.04 0.16
N TYR A 317 7.99 3.88 0.09
CA TYR A 317 7.67 2.78 0.98
C TYR A 317 8.37 2.94 2.32
N SER A 318 7.60 2.90 3.39
CA SER A 318 8.05 2.55 4.73
C SER A 318 6.96 1.75 5.42
N VAL A 319 7.35 0.89 6.35
CA VAL A 319 6.39 0.08 7.12
C VAL A 319 5.43 0.98 7.92
N GLN A 320 5.91 2.10 8.44
CA GLN A 320 5.12 3.07 9.19
C GLN A 320 4.00 3.66 8.31
N ILE A 321 4.29 3.98 7.05
CA ILE A 321 3.28 4.47 6.10
C ILE A 321 2.25 3.37 5.80
N ALA A 322 2.68 2.14 5.56
CA ALA A 322 1.78 1.01 5.35
C ALA A 322 0.87 0.79 6.58
N ILE A 323 1.43 0.84 7.79
CA ILE A 323 0.67 0.75 9.05
C ILE A 323 -0.36 1.88 9.18
N LYS A 324 0.01 3.13 8.85
CA LYS A 324 -0.94 4.26 8.86
C LYS A 324 -2.12 4.01 7.91
N VAL A 325 -1.86 3.48 6.73
CA VAL A 325 -2.90 3.11 5.76
C VAL A 325 -3.80 2.01 6.33
N ILE A 326 -3.22 0.93 6.86
CA ILE A 326 -3.97 -0.18 7.46
C ILE A 326 -4.85 0.34 8.61
N LYS A 327 -4.28 1.09 9.57
CA LYS A 327 -5.03 1.68 10.70
C LYS A 327 -6.18 2.59 10.23
N LYS A 328 -5.94 3.41 9.20
CA LYS A 328 -6.96 4.30 8.64
C LYS A 328 -8.17 3.51 8.11
N TYR A 329 -7.91 2.57 7.22
CA TYR A 329 -8.98 1.85 6.55
C TYR A 329 -9.63 0.78 7.42
N ALA A 330 -8.90 0.16 8.35
CA ALA A 330 -9.48 -0.75 9.33
C ALA A 330 -10.53 -0.05 10.23
N ARG A 331 -10.28 1.22 10.62
CA ARG A 331 -11.26 2.05 11.34
C ARG A 331 -12.50 2.38 10.50
N MET A 332 -12.42 2.27 9.18
CA MET A 332 -13.53 2.42 8.23
C MET A 332 -14.23 1.09 7.94
N GLY A 333 -13.87 0.01 8.64
CA GLY A 333 -14.48 -1.31 8.51
C GLY A 333 -13.80 -2.25 7.52
N VAL A 334 -12.65 -1.86 6.93
CA VAL A 334 -11.90 -2.76 6.04
C VAL A 334 -11.21 -3.85 6.84
N GLN A 335 -11.42 -5.10 6.45
CA GLN A 335 -10.87 -6.28 7.13
C GLN A 335 -9.77 -7.01 6.35
N TYR A 336 -9.67 -6.79 5.04
CA TYR A 336 -8.72 -7.47 4.16
C TYR A 336 -7.81 -6.50 3.46
N PHE A 337 -6.50 -6.74 3.57
CA PHE A 337 -5.46 -5.89 3.01
C PHE A 337 -4.47 -6.70 2.18
N VAL A 338 -3.96 -6.09 1.11
CA VAL A 338 -2.77 -6.57 0.38
C VAL A 338 -1.67 -5.52 0.49
N LEU A 339 -0.45 -5.95 0.73
CA LEU A 339 0.77 -5.15 0.63
C LEU A 339 1.64 -5.71 -0.50
N ASP A 340 1.70 -5.02 -1.62
CA ASP A 340 2.46 -5.42 -2.80
C ASP A 340 3.50 -4.34 -3.17
N THR A 341 4.72 -4.48 -2.74
CA THR A 341 5.50 -5.60 -2.20
C THR A 341 6.12 -5.19 -0.86
N MET A 342 6.25 -6.12 0.08
CA MET A 342 7.05 -5.90 1.28
C MET A 342 8.54 -5.91 0.91
N LYS A 343 9.24 -4.85 1.24
CA LYS A 343 10.68 -4.64 1.00
C LYS A 343 11.28 -3.83 2.16
N PRO A 344 12.61 -3.75 2.29
CA PRO A 344 13.22 -2.93 3.33
C PRO A 344 12.72 -1.48 3.26
N SER A 345 12.40 -0.89 4.39
CA SER A 345 11.99 0.51 4.48
C SER A 345 13.07 1.45 3.95
N ALA A 346 12.67 2.54 3.28
CA ALA A 346 13.59 3.56 2.81
C ALA A 346 14.38 4.15 3.99
N GLY A 347 15.70 4.25 3.83
CA GLY A 347 16.59 4.78 4.87
C GLY A 347 17.01 3.78 5.95
N ALA A 348 16.68 2.50 5.83
CA ALA A 348 17.18 1.48 6.74
C ALA A 348 18.71 1.46 6.78
N LYS A 349 19.30 1.93 7.87
CA LYS A 349 20.75 1.85 8.16
C LYS A 349 21.00 0.57 8.93
N GLY A 350 21.73 -0.38 8.34
CA GLY A 350 22.08 -1.64 9.01
C GLY A 350 21.86 -2.86 8.11
N GLU A 351 21.81 -4.03 8.70
CA GLU A 351 21.55 -5.26 7.96
C GLU A 351 20.09 -5.27 7.46
N ILE A 352 19.92 -5.27 6.14
CA ILE A 352 18.63 -5.24 5.44
C ILE A 352 17.66 -6.29 6.00
N TYR A 353 18.18 -7.43 6.43
CA TYR A 353 17.42 -8.55 6.99
C TYR A 353 16.77 -8.23 8.34
N GLN A 354 17.49 -7.58 9.24
CA GLN A 354 16.96 -7.17 10.54
C GLN A 354 15.86 -6.13 10.39
N SER A 355 16.01 -5.24 9.41
CA SER A 355 14.99 -4.25 9.08
C SER A 355 13.69 -4.90 8.60
N MET A 356 13.76 -5.84 7.65
CA MET A 356 12.56 -6.52 7.14
C MET A 356 11.87 -7.39 8.20
N MET A 357 12.62 -8.02 9.09
CA MET A 357 12.05 -8.77 10.21
C MET A 357 11.31 -7.84 11.18
N SER A 358 11.94 -6.72 11.54
CA SER A 358 11.30 -5.70 12.38
C SER A 358 10.02 -5.16 11.75
N ASP A 359 10.06 -4.88 10.44
CA ASP A 359 8.90 -4.40 9.68
C ASP A 359 7.76 -5.43 9.68
N ALA A 360 8.07 -6.73 9.53
CA ALA A 360 7.06 -7.79 9.58
C ALA A 360 6.44 -7.93 10.99
N VAL A 361 7.25 -7.83 12.05
CA VAL A 361 6.76 -7.84 13.43
C VAL A 361 5.84 -6.65 13.69
N MET A 362 6.22 -5.44 13.28
CA MET A 362 5.38 -4.24 13.42
C MET A 362 4.05 -4.38 12.68
N LEU A 363 4.05 -4.92 11.46
CA LEU A 363 2.82 -5.19 10.71
C LEU A 363 1.93 -6.20 11.45
N TYR A 364 2.51 -7.32 11.91
CA TYR A 364 1.76 -8.34 12.63
C TYR A 364 1.15 -7.81 13.93
N ASP A 365 1.89 -7.01 14.69
CA ASP A 365 1.40 -6.40 15.93
C ASP A 365 0.17 -5.53 15.71
N VAL A 366 0.09 -4.86 14.56
CA VAL A 366 -1.06 -4.03 14.20
C VAL A 366 -2.27 -4.87 13.80
N ILE A 367 -2.07 -5.96 13.05
CA ILE A 367 -3.17 -6.74 12.46
C ILE A 367 -3.72 -7.84 13.37
N LYS A 368 -2.96 -8.29 14.39
CA LYS A 368 -3.31 -9.43 15.25
C LYS A 368 -4.69 -9.28 15.92
N PRO A 369 -5.31 -10.40 16.39
CA PRO A 369 -6.67 -10.39 16.96
C PRO A 369 -6.86 -9.43 18.13
N THR A 370 -5.80 -9.24 18.94
CA THR A 370 -5.82 -8.34 20.09
C THR A 370 -5.73 -6.84 19.74
N ASN A 371 -5.56 -6.49 18.47
CA ASN A 371 -5.48 -5.12 17.98
C ASN A 371 -6.57 -4.86 16.92
N LEU A 372 -6.23 -4.74 15.64
CA LEU A 372 -7.21 -4.43 14.59
C LEU A 372 -8.02 -5.65 14.12
N ASN A 373 -7.52 -6.85 14.33
CA ASN A 373 -8.11 -8.11 13.87
C ASN A 373 -8.45 -8.10 12.38
N VAL A 374 -7.47 -7.80 11.54
CA VAL A 374 -7.61 -7.76 10.09
C VAL A 374 -6.65 -8.75 9.42
N HIS A 375 -6.95 -9.17 8.20
CA HIS A 375 -6.05 -10.01 7.40
C HIS A 375 -5.12 -9.17 6.54
N LEU A 376 -3.83 -9.56 6.46
CA LEU A 376 -2.84 -8.95 5.60
C LEU A 376 -2.15 -10.00 4.72
N LEU A 377 -2.33 -9.91 3.41
CA LEU A 377 -1.56 -10.66 2.42
C LEU A 377 -0.38 -9.81 1.96
N CYS A 378 0.84 -10.27 2.23
CA CYS A 378 2.07 -9.59 1.83
C CYS A 378 2.77 -10.33 0.70
N THR A 379 3.03 -9.68 -0.43
CA THR A 379 3.97 -10.22 -1.42
C THR A 379 5.41 -9.86 -1.03
N TYR A 380 6.36 -10.73 -1.37
CA TYR A 380 7.79 -10.45 -1.19
C TYR A 380 8.62 -11.17 -2.26
N GLN A 381 9.82 -10.66 -2.51
CA GLN A 381 10.69 -11.20 -3.54
C GLN A 381 11.71 -12.18 -2.96
N LEU A 382 11.84 -13.35 -3.60
CA LEU A 382 12.93 -14.29 -3.33
C LEU A 382 14.22 -13.80 -3.98
N ASN A 383 15.37 -14.21 -3.43
CA ASN A 383 16.66 -13.90 -4.03
C ASN A 383 16.88 -14.68 -5.36
N LYS A 384 17.83 -14.21 -6.19
CA LYS A 384 18.12 -14.84 -7.47
C LYS A 384 18.64 -16.27 -7.34
N ALA A 385 19.30 -16.64 -6.24
CA ALA A 385 19.79 -18.00 -6.01
C ALA A 385 18.64 -19.02 -5.96
N SER A 386 17.46 -18.61 -5.49
CA SER A 386 16.26 -19.45 -5.46
C SER A 386 15.74 -19.86 -6.85
N SER A 387 16.20 -19.22 -7.93
CA SER A 387 15.79 -19.57 -9.30
C SER A 387 16.25 -20.96 -9.75
N LYS A 388 17.26 -21.51 -9.10
CA LYS A 388 17.82 -22.84 -9.42
C LYS A 388 17.19 -23.95 -8.57
N LEU A 389 16.44 -23.60 -7.55
CA LEU A 389 15.87 -24.56 -6.61
C LEU A 389 14.60 -25.18 -7.16
N ARG A 390 14.52 -26.50 -7.14
CA ARG A 390 13.30 -27.24 -7.50
C ARG A 390 12.27 -27.17 -6.38
N LYS A 391 12.69 -27.40 -5.14
CA LYS A 391 11.85 -27.28 -3.95
C LYS A 391 12.13 -25.95 -3.26
N LEU A 392 11.05 -25.19 -3.04
CA LEU A 392 11.12 -23.97 -2.25
C LEU A 392 10.73 -24.30 -0.80
N THR A 393 11.58 -23.92 0.14
CA THR A 393 11.36 -24.05 1.59
C THR A 393 11.62 -22.72 2.28
N SER A 394 11.17 -22.56 3.51
CA SER A 394 11.46 -21.36 4.28
C SER A 394 12.96 -21.07 4.46
N ASP A 395 13.80 -22.11 4.38
CA ASP A 395 15.27 -21.98 4.48
C ASP A 395 15.90 -21.37 3.22
N ASN A 396 15.22 -21.46 2.08
CA ASN A 396 15.67 -20.93 0.79
C ASN A 396 15.35 -19.44 0.61
N ILE A 397 14.65 -18.84 1.56
CA ILE A 397 14.48 -17.39 1.62
C ILE A 397 15.80 -16.82 2.13
N GLY A 398 16.77 -16.63 1.24
CA GLY A 398 18.09 -16.10 1.59
C GLY A 398 18.07 -14.72 2.26
N MET A 399 16.91 -14.14 2.47
CA MET A 399 16.75 -12.85 3.08
C MET A 399 16.02 -12.84 4.43
N SER A 400 15.29 -13.88 4.82
CA SER A 400 14.86 -13.96 6.22
C SER A 400 13.92 -15.13 6.49
N LYS A 401 14.45 -16.24 6.94
CA LYS A 401 13.69 -17.25 7.68
C LYS A 401 12.79 -16.60 8.74
N SER A 402 13.30 -15.57 9.39
CA SER A 402 12.64 -14.81 10.44
C SER A 402 11.40 -14.02 10.01
N ILE A 403 11.24 -13.58 8.74
CA ILE A 403 9.99 -12.98 8.28
C ILE A 403 8.86 -14.01 8.29
N VAL A 404 9.14 -15.24 7.85
CA VAL A 404 8.17 -16.32 7.85
C VAL A 404 7.74 -16.70 9.25
N ASP A 405 8.59 -16.52 10.27
CA ASP A 405 8.25 -16.85 11.65
C ASP A 405 7.06 -16.03 12.17
N VAL A 406 6.91 -14.82 11.73
CA VAL A 406 5.79 -13.93 12.08
C VAL A 406 4.52 -14.29 11.32
N MET A 407 4.63 -14.78 10.08
CA MET A 407 3.49 -15.13 9.25
C MET A 407 2.73 -16.33 9.80
N SER A 408 1.41 -16.31 9.66
CA SER A 408 0.56 -17.47 10.01
C SER A 408 0.54 -18.51 8.91
N MET A 409 0.66 -18.04 7.66
CA MET A 409 0.76 -18.86 6.46
C MET A 409 1.84 -18.26 5.56
N ASN A 410 2.59 -19.11 4.88
CA ASN A 410 3.54 -18.67 3.86
C ASN A 410 3.44 -19.56 2.63
N LEU A 411 3.18 -18.92 1.52
CA LEU A 411 3.11 -19.50 0.19
C LEU A 411 4.33 -19.05 -0.61
N MET A 412 4.94 -19.97 -1.33
CA MET A 412 5.98 -19.65 -2.31
C MET A 412 5.60 -20.20 -3.66
N VAL A 413 5.93 -19.45 -4.71
CA VAL A 413 5.54 -19.83 -6.06
C VAL A 413 6.72 -19.74 -7.03
N ARG A 414 6.76 -20.71 -7.95
CA ARG A 414 7.64 -20.70 -9.11
C ARG A 414 6.98 -21.32 -10.33
N HIS A 415 7.48 -21.00 -11.49
CA HIS A 415 7.16 -21.75 -12.70
C HIS A 415 7.93 -23.07 -12.74
N PRO A 416 7.42 -24.11 -13.45
CA PRO A 416 8.21 -25.30 -13.72
C PRO A 416 9.50 -24.95 -14.47
N HIS A 417 10.57 -25.67 -14.18
CA HIS A 417 11.80 -25.62 -14.98
C HIS A 417 11.57 -26.30 -16.34
N ALA A 418 12.40 -25.98 -17.33
CA ALA A 418 12.24 -26.50 -18.70
C ALA A 418 12.29 -28.03 -18.77
N ASP A 419 13.00 -28.67 -17.85
CA ASP A 419 13.16 -30.11 -17.75
C ASP A 419 12.13 -30.84 -16.87
N GLU A 420 11.12 -30.10 -16.35
CA GLU A 420 10.04 -30.64 -15.49
C GLU A 420 8.75 -30.96 -16.25
N PHE A 421 8.71 -30.72 -17.55
CA PHE A 421 7.56 -31.02 -18.41
C PHE A 421 7.57 -32.46 -18.93
N GLU A 422 6.43 -32.89 -19.51
CA GLU A 422 6.26 -34.19 -20.11
C GLU A 422 7.39 -34.54 -21.08
N GLY A 423 7.95 -35.76 -20.93
CA GLY A 423 9.03 -36.26 -21.78
C GLY A 423 10.42 -35.72 -21.44
N GLU A 424 10.57 -34.86 -20.45
CA GLU A 424 11.87 -34.34 -20.04
C GLU A 424 12.51 -35.15 -18.87
N SER A 425 13.80 -34.89 -18.62
CA SER A 425 14.62 -35.68 -17.70
C SER A 425 14.11 -35.65 -16.22
N HIS A 426 13.43 -34.59 -15.82
CA HIS A 426 12.92 -34.38 -14.48
C HIS A 426 11.40 -34.12 -14.49
N ALA A 427 10.68 -34.72 -15.45
CA ALA A 427 9.22 -34.57 -15.57
C ALA A 427 8.52 -34.78 -14.23
N LEU A 428 7.69 -33.80 -13.84
CA LEU A 428 7.00 -33.85 -12.54
C LEU A 428 5.89 -34.90 -12.58
N LYS A 429 5.90 -35.81 -11.61
CA LYS A 429 4.81 -36.76 -11.39
C LYS A 429 3.66 -36.05 -10.68
N CYS A 430 2.70 -35.56 -11.45
CA CYS A 430 1.52 -34.88 -10.93
C CYS A 430 0.33 -35.82 -10.81
N TYR A 431 -0.64 -35.51 -9.92
CA TYR A 431 -1.86 -36.27 -9.78
C TYR A 431 -3.05 -35.38 -9.38
N LYS A 432 -4.24 -35.75 -9.85
CA LYS A 432 -5.53 -35.23 -9.40
C LYS A 432 -6.19 -36.23 -8.47
N VAL A 433 -6.91 -35.74 -7.48
CA VAL A 433 -7.73 -36.60 -6.62
C VAL A 433 -9.15 -36.61 -7.17
N ARG A 434 -9.61 -37.78 -7.67
CA ARG A 434 -10.99 -38.01 -8.13
C ARG A 434 -11.56 -39.22 -7.40
N LYS A 435 -12.70 -39.05 -6.73
CA LYS A 435 -13.38 -40.13 -5.95
C LYS A 435 -12.44 -40.87 -5.00
N LYS A 436 -11.52 -40.15 -4.36
CA LYS A 436 -10.45 -40.67 -3.46
C LYS A 436 -9.32 -41.43 -4.16
N GLU A 437 -9.30 -41.53 -5.48
CA GLU A 437 -8.22 -42.12 -6.24
C GLU A 437 -7.28 -41.04 -6.81
N LYS A 438 -5.98 -41.37 -6.88
CA LYS A 438 -4.97 -40.51 -7.51
C LYS A 438 -4.90 -40.83 -9.01
N VAL A 439 -5.33 -39.88 -9.83
CA VAL A 439 -5.22 -39.97 -11.28
C VAL A 439 -3.97 -39.20 -11.73
N PRO A 440 -2.95 -39.88 -12.29
CA PRO A 440 -1.72 -39.21 -12.70
C PRO A 440 -1.93 -38.34 -13.93
N PHE A 441 -1.11 -37.30 -14.06
CA PHE A 441 -0.95 -36.47 -15.25
C PHE A 441 0.46 -35.86 -15.28
N GLU A 442 0.88 -35.40 -16.43
CA GLU A 442 2.15 -34.69 -16.65
C GLU A 442 1.88 -33.28 -17.14
N LEU A 443 2.88 -32.40 -17.06
CA LEU A 443 2.76 -30.99 -17.46
C LEU A 443 3.00 -30.84 -18.96
N ASP A 444 2.04 -30.25 -19.67
CA ASP A 444 2.08 -29.96 -21.07
C ASP A 444 2.95 -28.71 -21.35
N LYS A 445 3.89 -28.78 -22.31
CA LYS A 445 4.79 -27.68 -22.66
C LYS A 445 4.09 -26.47 -23.27
N ASP A 446 2.91 -26.66 -23.84
CA ASP A 446 2.14 -25.60 -24.49
C ASP A 446 1.32 -24.77 -23.48
N LYS A 447 1.34 -25.14 -22.20
CA LYS A 447 0.61 -24.49 -21.13
C LYS A 447 1.51 -23.80 -20.11
N SER A 448 0.98 -22.76 -19.50
CA SER A 448 1.67 -22.05 -18.40
C SER A 448 1.21 -22.57 -17.05
N TYR A 449 2.16 -22.95 -16.20
CA TYR A 449 1.88 -23.48 -14.88
C TYR A 449 2.57 -22.68 -13.78
N LEU A 450 1.98 -22.75 -12.60
CA LEU A 450 2.54 -22.29 -11.35
C LEU A 450 2.56 -23.44 -10.35
N ILE A 451 3.68 -23.61 -9.65
CA ILE A 451 3.85 -24.57 -8.56
C ILE A 451 3.78 -23.78 -7.25
N ILE A 452 2.86 -24.15 -6.38
CA ILE A 452 2.61 -23.47 -5.11
C ILE A 452 3.09 -24.36 -3.98
N PHE A 453 4.01 -23.82 -3.17
CA PHE A 453 4.58 -24.42 -1.99
C PHE A 453 3.95 -23.80 -0.76
N ILE A 454 3.30 -24.59 0.09
CA ILE A 454 2.81 -24.15 1.40
C ILE A 454 3.96 -24.35 2.38
N THR A 455 4.84 -23.39 2.52
CA THR A 455 6.08 -23.54 3.31
C THR A 455 5.87 -23.31 4.80
N LYS A 456 4.78 -22.65 5.17
CA LYS A 456 4.27 -22.52 6.54
C LYS A 456 2.76 -22.50 6.56
N ASN A 457 2.17 -23.23 7.49
CA ASN A 457 0.74 -23.22 7.73
C ASN A 457 0.45 -23.53 9.22
N ARG A 458 0.03 -22.52 9.98
CA ARG A 458 -0.34 -22.70 11.39
C ARG A 458 -1.68 -23.43 11.58
N PHE A 459 -2.47 -23.55 10.52
CA PHE A 459 -3.82 -24.08 10.55
C PHE A 459 -3.94 -25.47 9.92
N GLY A 460 -2.83 -26.03 9.41
CA GLY A 460 -2.82 -27.30 8.72
C GLY A 460 -1.40 -27.82 8.45
N ARG A 461 -1.29 -28.65 7.43
CA ARG A 461 0.01 -29.22 7.03
C ARG A 461 0.80 -28.24 6.15
N ALA A 462 2.12 -28.33 6.23
CA ALA A 462 3.04 -27.59 5.38
C ALA A 462 4.05 -28.53 4.72
N ASN A 463 4.55 -28.18 3.55
CA ASN A 463 5.63 -28.84 2.81
C ASN A 463 5.45 -30.32 2.45
N HIS A 464 4.26 -30.89 2.59
CA HIS A 464 4.03 -32.31 2.31
C HIS A 464 3.74 -32.60 0.83
N GLN A 465 3.12 -31.67 0.13
CA GLN A 465 2.87 -31.70 -1.32
C GLN A 465 2.77 -30.28 -1.87
N GLN A 466 2.95 -30.13 -3.18
CA GLN A 466 2.84 -28.86 -3.88
C GLN A 466 1.60 -28.87 -4.75
N ILE A 467 0.92 -27.73 -4.81
CA ILE A 467 -0.24 -27.54 -5.68
C ILE A 467 0.23 -27.12 -7.06
N ILE A 468 -0.32 -27.72 -8.10
CA ILE A 468 -0.13 -27.36 -9.50
C ILE A 468 -1.34 -26.58 -9.97
N ALA A 469 -1.12 -25.37 -10.50
CA ALA A 469 -2.14 -24.57 -11.11
C ALA A 469 -1.77 -24.23 -12.57
N GLU A 470 -2.73 -24.26 -13.47
CA GLU A 470 -2.64 -23.57 -14.75
C GLU A 470 -2.84 -22.07 -14.46
N PHE A 471 -1.88 -21.25 -14.88
CA PHE A 471 -1.92 -19.82 -14.65
C PHE A 471 -1.44 -19.07 -15.90
N ASP A 472 -2.41 -18.60 -16.67
CA ASP A 472 -2.15 -17.73 -17.82
C ASP A 472 -2.17 -16.26 -17.40
N MET A 473 -0.99 -15.67 -17.23
CA MET A 473 -0.84 -14.27 -16.89
C MET A 473 -1.31 -13.32 -18.01
N GLY A 474 -1.39 -13.79 -19.24
CA GLY A 474 -1.85 -13.00 -20.39
C GLY A 474 -3.36 -12.75 -20.38
N THR A 475 -4.13 -13.75 -19.96
CA THR A 475 -5.59 -13.70 -19.87
C THR A 475 -6.11 -13.59 -18.44
N ASN A 476 -5.23 -13.59 -17.46
CA ASN A 476 -5.56 -13.55 -16.03
C ASN A 476 -6.49 -14.70 -15.59
N LYS A 477 -6.25 -15.90 -16.15
CA LYS A 477 -6.96 -17.13 -15.77
C LYS A 477 -6.10 -17.97 -14.86
N TYR A 478 -6.67 -18.36 -13.72
CA TYR A 478 -6.05 -19.21 -12.72
C TYR A 478 -6.94 -20.41 -12.42
N HIS A 479 -6.37 -21.61 -12.41
CA HIS A 479 -7.10 -22.83 -12.11
C HIS A 479 -6.18 -23.90 -11.51
N GLU A 480 -6.48 -24.38 -10.31
CA GLU A 480 -5.76 -25.49 -9.68
C GLU A 480 -6.13 -26.81 -10.32
N ILE A 481 -5.13 -27.60 -10.69
CA ILE A 481 -5.33 -28.83 -11.44
C ILE A 481 -4.94 -30.11 -10.69
N GLY A 482 -4.16 -29.99 -9.62
CA GLY A 482 -3.74 -31.16 -8.85
C GLY A 482 -2.51 -30.89 -7.98
N TYR A 483 -1.83 -31.97 -7.64
CA TYR A 483 -0.69 -31.97 -6.74
C TYR A 483 0.53 -32.66 -7.37
N THR A 484 1.70 -32.31 -6.84
CA THR A 484 2.95 -33.04 -7.03
C THR A 484 3.72 -33.15 -5.72
N VAL A 485 4.73 -34.01 -5.67
CA VAL A 485 5.66 -34.12 -4.55
C VAL A 485 7.07 -33.91 -5.08
N ILE A 486 7.65 -32.75 -4.80
CA ILE A 486 9.01 -32.39 -5.15
C ILE A 486 9.90 -32.68 -3.93
N MET A 487 10.85 -33.58 -4.09
CA MET A 487 11.82 -33.91 -3.06
C MET A 487 12.95 -32.87 -3.03
N GLU A 488 13.65 -32.77 -1.92
CA GLU A 488 14.88 -31.96 -1.86
C GLU A 488 15.95 -32.64 -2.69
N ASP A 489 16.68 -31.85 -3.49
CA ASP A 489 17.90 -32.33 -4.13
C ASP A 489 18.95 -32.52 -3.02
N PHE A 490 19.39 -33.77 -2.82
CA PHE A 490 20.46 -34.12 -1.90
C PHE A 490 21.82 -33.87 -2.54
#